data_0934a05ba383ae24671e6380fdcdf3d3
#
_entry.id   0934a05ba383ae24671e6380fdcdf3d3
#
_cell.length_a   1.000
_cell.length_b   1.000
_cell.length_c   1.000
_cell.angle_alpha   90.00
_cell.angle_beta   90.00
_cell.angle_gamma   90.00
#
_symmetry.space_group_name_H-M   'P 1'
#
loop_
_entity.id
_entity.type
_entity.pdbx_description
1 polymer ?
#
loop_
_entity_poly.entity_id
_entity_poly.type
_entity_poly.pdbx_seq_one_letter_code
_entity_poly.pdbx_strand_id
1 'polypeptide(L)'
;AHIIIGASAKSGIQELVYKLSGFDSSKEQFIQAFKQFVNDEAKKYEKEFPLELYEEWARIYKIKLPERGWPWEFKHLTIKHIYHPLAKSNGKLLSLLRESKGKNGDKNKKLFQFLNEIGTRALRMHLGRVLEMAESSSNQIEYENKIEKRFGDQHRLPLDET
;
A
#
# COMPACT_ATOMS: atom_id res chain seq x y z
N ALA A 1 2.75 17.37 24.19
CA ALA A 1 1.65 16.85 23.40
C ALA A 1 1.57 15.34 23.55
N HIS A 2 0.40 14.88 23.79
CA HIS A 2 0.16 13.46 23.99
C HIS A 2 -0.53 12.85 22.80
N ILE A 3 0.04 11.80 22.28
CA ILE A 3 -0.64 10.96 21.31
C ILE A 3 -1.30 9.85 22.11
N ILE A 4 -2.61 9.81 22.02
CA ILE A 4 -3.36 8.72 22.63
C ILE A 4 -3.59 7.68 21.57
N ILE A 5 -2.64 6.77 21.40
CA ILE A 5 -2.70 5.72 20.40
C ILE A 5 -3.76 4.71 20.85
N GLY A 6 -4.71 4.45 19.97
CA GLY A 6 -5.80 3.55 20.28
C GLY A 6 -6.90 4.14 21.14
N ALA A 7 -6.99 5.45 21.23
CA ALA A 7 -8.02 6.12 22.01
C ALA A 7 -9.44 5.83 21.54
N SER A 8 -9.61 5.45 20.30
CA SER A 8 -10.90 5.10 19.74
C SER A 8 -10.83 3.77 19.01
N ALA A 9 -11.57 2.81 19.50
CA ALA A 9 -11.72 1.51 18.82
C ALA A 9 -12.49 1.63 17.49
N LYS A 10 -13.27 2.70 17.32
CA LYS A 10 -14.08 2.91 16.12
C LYS A 10 -13.26 3.21 14.88
N SER A 11 -12.24 4.05 15.01
CA SER A 11 -11.45 4.50 13.88
C SER A 11 -10.20 3.64 13.67
N GLY A 12 -9.73 2.95 14.70
CA GLY A 12 -8.61 2.04 14.59
C GLY A 12 -7.41 2.64 13.85
N ILE A 13 -7.10 2.05 12.71
CA ILE A 13 -5.94 2.43 11.90
C ILE A 13 -6.02 3.88 11.42
N GLN A 14 -7.19 4.34 10.99
CA GLN A 14 -7.34 5.70 10.46
C GLN A 14 -7.05 6.75 11.52
N GLU A 15 -7.52 6.54 12.73
CA GLU A 15 -7.26 7.46 13.83
C GLU A 15 -5.80 7.49 14.21
N LEU A 16 -5.17 6.32 14.29
CA LEU A 16 -3.74 6.23 14.58
C LEU A 16 -2.92 6.99 13.53
N VAL A 17 -3.19 6.76 12.26
CA VAL A 17 -2.46 7.42 11.17
C VAL A 17 -2.72 8.92 11.16
N TYR A 18 -3.95 9.35 11.40
CA TYR A 18 -4.29 10.77 11.48
C TYR A 18 -3.49 11.47 12.58
N LYS A 19 -3.45 10.90 13.78
CA LYS A 19 -2.69 11.47 14.90
C LYS A 19 -1.19 11.51 14.61
N LEU A 20 -0.65 10.47 13.98
CA LEU A 20 0.76 10.42 13.63
C LEU A 20 1.13 11.44 12.55
N SER A 21 0.27 11.61 11.54
CA SER A 21 0.55 12.55 10.45
C SER A 21 0.51 14.01 10.91
N GLY A 22 -0.24 14.32 11.97
CA GLY A 22 -0.27 15.65 12.57
C GLY A 22 0.73 15.85 13.70
N PHE A 23 1.57 14.87 13.99
CA PHE A 23 2.47 14.91 15.12
C PHE A 23 3.92 15.11 14.65
N ASP A 24 4.54 16.18 15.12
CA ASP A 24 5.93 16.50 14.84
C ASP A 24 6.84 15.69 15.78
N SER A 25 6.92 14.38 15.52
CA SER A 25 7.74 13.46 16.28
C SER A 25 9.03 13.13 15.56
N SER A 26 9.97 12.50 16.26
CA SER A 26 11.15 11.99 15.62
C SER A 26 10.77 10.94 14.58
N LYS A 27 11.59 10.84 13.51
CA LYS A 27 11.42 9.83 12.48
C LYS A 27 11.30 8.42 13.06
N GLU A 28 12.05 8.16 14.13
CA GLU A 28 12.06 6.87 14.81
C GLU A 28 10.71 6.53 15.44
N GLN A 29 10.08 7.48 16.14
CA GLN A 29 8.76 7.28 16.73
C GLN A 29 7.70 7.02 15.67
N PHE A 30 7.79 7.71 14.55
CA PHE A 30 6.89 7.53 13.42
C PHE A 30 7.03 6.11 12.83
N ILE A 31 8.26 5.64 12.65
CA ILE A 31 8.56 4.29 12.17
C ILE A 31 8.03 3.25 13.15
N GLN A 32 8.24 3.45 14.45
CA GLN A 32 7.77 2.51 15.48
C GLN A 32 6.27 2.30 15.43
N ALA A 33 5.50 3.35 15.16
CA ALA A 33 4.05 3.24 15.06
C ALA A 33 3.63 2.32 13.91
N PHE A 34 4.32 2.36 12.77
CA PHE A 34 4.00 1.49 11.64
C PHE A 34 4.48 0.06 11.81
N LYS A 35 5.44 -0.19 12.70
CA LYS A 35 5.84 -1.57 13.03
C LYS A 35 4.69 -2.40 13.60
N GLN A 36 3.66 -1.76 14.15
CA GLN A 36 2.47 -2.44 14.64
C GLN A 36 1.67 -3.14 13.53
N PHE A 37 1.95 -2.83 12.28
CA PHE A 37 1.26 -3.45 11.14
C PHE A 37 2.05 -4.60 10.51
N VAL A 38 3.27 -4.84 10.97
CA VAL A 38 4.23 -5.72 10.30
C VAL A 38 4.65 -6.87 11.20
N ASN A 39 4.75 -8.06 10.62
CA ASN A 39 5.32 -9.25 11.24
C ASN A 39 6.70 -9.54 10.65
N ASP A 40 7.61 -10.09 11.47
CA ASP A 40 8.91 -10.53 10.97
C ASP A 40 8.83 -11.79 10.12
N GLU A 41 7.84 -12.64 10.40
CA GLU A 41 7.61 -13.87 9.64
C GLU A 41 6.45 -13.70 8.67
N ALA A 42 6.60 -14.31 7.49
CA ALA A 42 5.53 -14.30 6.50
C ALA A 42 4.39 -15.22 6.92
N LYS A 43 3.18 -14.70 6.89
CA LYS A 43 1.99 -15.53 7.06
C LYS A 43 1.74 -16.37 5.82
N LYS A 44 0.85 -17.36 5.96
CA LYS A 44 0.42 -18.19 4.84
C LYS A 44 -0.10 -17.31 3.70
N TYR A 45 0.26 -17.68 2.46
CA TYR A 45 -0.23 -16.97 1.30
C TYR A 45 -1.75 -17.10 1.16
N GLU A 46 -2.41 -15.97 1.06
CA GLU A 46 -3.81 -15.85 0.66
C GLU A 46 -3.88 -14.76 -0.40
N LYS A 47 -4.71 -14.97 -1.41
CA LYS A 47 -4.86 -13.99 -2.47
C LYS A 47 -5.51 -12.71 -1.93
N GLU A 48 -4.82 -11.59 -2.05
CA GLU A 48 -5.33 -10.29 -1.59
C GLU A 48 -5.72 -9.37 -2.75
N PHE A 49 -4.93 -9.36 -3.83
CA PHE A 49 -5.17 -8.46 -4.95
C PHE A 49 -6.29 -8.99 -5.84
N PRO A 50 -7.39 -8.21 -6.02
CA PRO A 50 -8.47 -8.65 -6.89
C PRO A 50 -8.07 -8.63 -8.36
N LEU A 51 -8.52 -9.62 -9.12
CA LEU A 51 -8.26 -9.70 -10.56
C LEU A 51 -8.79 -8.46 -11.29
N GLU A 52 -9.91 -7.94 -10.84
CA GLU A 52 -10.56 -6.76 -11.41
C GLU A 52 -9.63 -5.55 -11.44
N LEU A 53 -8.77 -5.41 -10.42
CA LEU A 53 -7.80 -4.31 -10.38
C LEU A 53 -6.81 -4.40 -11.55
N TYR A 54 -6.29 -5.58 -11.82
CA TYR A 54 -5.38 -5.81 -12.94
C TYR A 54 -6.06 -5.57 -14.29
N GLU A 55 -7.31 -6.01 -14.42
CA GLU A 55 -8.10 -5.79 -15.62
C GLU A 55 -8.32 -4.29 -15.87
N GLU A 56 -8.64 -3.54 -14.81
CA GLU A 56 -8.83 -2.09 -14.92
C GLU A 56 -7.52 -1.36 -15.23
N TRP A 57 -6.42 -1.76 -14.62
CA TRP A 57 -5.11 -1.20 -14.98
C TRP A 57 -4.76 -1.47 -16.44
N ALA A 58 -5.02 -2.69 -16.91
CA ALA A 58 -4.80 -3.02 -18.32
C ALA A 58 -5.63 -2.12 -19.25
N ARG A 59 -6.87 -1.86 -18.91
CA ARG A 59 -7.75 -0.97 -19.66
C ARG A 59 -7.24 0.47 -19.64
N ILE A 60 -6.95 0.99 -18.47
CA ILE A 60 -6.55 2.39 -18.25
C ILE A 60 -5.20 2.70 -18.90
N TYR A 61 -4.23 1.82 -18.74
CA TYR A 61 -2.88 2.02 -19.27
C TYR A 61 -2.67 1.42 -20.66
N LYS A 62 -3.72 0.83 -21.24
CA LYS A 62 -3.67 0.20 -22.56
C LYS A 62 -2.58 -0.86 -22.66
N ILE A 63 -2.49 -1.67 -21.62
CA ILE A 63 -1.51 -2.75 -21.53
C ILE A 63 -2.20 -4.07 -21.94
N LYS A 64 -1.60 -4.79 -22.86
CA LYS A 64 -2.09 -6.11 -23.26
C LYS A 64 -1.70 -7.13 -22.18
N LEU A 65 -2.69 -7.87 -21.66
CA LEU A 65 -2.43 -8.92 -20.71
C LEU A 65 -1.80 -10.12 -21.42
N PRO A 66 -0.68 -10.65 -20.89
CA PRO A 66 -0.06 -11.85 -21.43
C PRO A 66 -0.87 -13.10 -21.08
N GLU A 67 -0.57 -14.22 -21.77
CA GLU A 67 -1.23 -15.49 -21.47
C GLU A 67 -0.88 -16.02 -20.08
N ARG A 68 0.32 -15.71 -19.61
CA ARG A 68 0.80 -16.14 -18.30
C ARG A 68 1.48 -14.98 -17.58
N GLY A 69 1.26 -14.92 -16.25
CA GLY A 69 1.85 -13.92 -15.40
C GLY A 69 1.21 -12.54 -15.58
N TRP A 70 1.88 -11.53 -15.07
CA TRP A 70 1.44 -10.15 -15.12
C TRP A 70 2.49 -9.27 -15.78
N PRO A 71 2.07 -8.21 -16.51
CA PRO A 71 3.02 -7.25 -17.06
C PRO A 71 3.90 -6.64 -15.97
N TRP A 72 5.15 -6.36 -16.28
CA TRP A 72 6.08 -5.76 -15.32
C TRP A 72 5.61 -4.38 -14.84
N GLU A 73 4.85 -3.67 -15.66
CA GLU A 73 4.28 -2.37 -15.31
C GLU A 73 3.38 -2.45 -14.07
N PHE A 74 2.71 -3.57 -13.88
CA PHE A 74 1.83 -3.76 -12.72
C PHE A 74 2.61 -3.81 -11.41
N LYS A 75 3.85 -4.24 -11.44
CA LYS A 75 4.74 -4.19 -10.28
C LYS A 75 4.94 -2.74 -9.83
N HIS A 76 5.20 -1.84 -10.77
CA HIS A 76 5.38 -0.42 -10.47
C HIS A 76 4.09 0.23 -9.98
N LEU A 77 2.96 -0.09 -10.60
CA LEU A 77 1.66 0.40 -10.16
C LEU A 77 1.33 -0.08 -8.76
N THR A 78 1.63 -1.34 -8.46
CA THR A 78 1.42 -1.91 -7.13
C THR A 78 2.23 -1.15 -6.08
N ILE A 79 3.49 -0.89 -6.34
CA ILE A 79 4.32 -0.13 -5.41
C ILE A 79 3.80 1.31 -5.25
N LYS A 80 3.58 2.01 -6.35
CA LYS A 80 3.20 3.42 -6.33
C LYS A 80 1.80 3.69 -5.78
N HIS A 81 0.84 2.87 -6.16
CA HIS A 81 -0.55 3.13 -5.84
C HIS A 81 -1.08 2.33 -4.66
N ILE A 82 -0.42 1.25 -4.30
CA ILE A 82 -0.87 0.39 -3.19
C ILE A 82 0.06 0.49 -1.99
N TYR A 83 1.27 -0.03 -2.09
CA TYR A 83 2.14 -0.15 -0.91
C TYR A 83 2.67 1.18 -0.38
N HIS A 84 3.07 2.10 -1.27
CA HIS A 84 3.62 3.39 -0.83
C HIS A 84 2.60 4.23 -0.05
N PRO A 85 1.36 4.42 -0.55
CA PRO A 85 0.36 5.21 0.18
C PRO A 85 -0.36 4.42 1.28
N LEU A 86 -0.10 3.14 1.42
CA LEU A 86 -0.81 2.28 2.37
C LEU A 86 -0.77 2.89 3.79
N ALA A 87 -1.95 2.98 4.41
CA ALA A 87 -2.14 3.54 5.75
C ALA A 87 -1.58 4.97 5.88
N LYS A 88 -1.55 5.72 4.77
CA LYS A 88 -0.99 7.08 4.70
C LYS A 88 0.46 7.16 5.22
N SER A 89 1.19 6.07 5.08
CA SER A 89 2.54 5.95 5.63
C SER A 89 3.61 6.66 4.82
N ASN A 90 3.28 7.11 3.61
CA ASN A 90 4.21 7.77 2.70
C ASN A 90 5.51 6.96 2.51
N GLY A 91 5.35 5.67 2.25
CA GLY A 91 6.45 4.76 1.99
C GLY A 91 7.09 4.12 3.23
N LYS A 92 6.74 4.57 4.44
CA LYS A 92 7.32 4.01 5.67
C LYS A 92 6.94 2.55 5.88
N LEU A 93 5.67 2.23 5.67
CA LEU A 93 5.20 0.85 5.79
C LEU A 93 5.82 -0.04 4.71
N LEU A 94 5.93 0.46 3.49
CA LEU A 94 6.61 -0.25 2.41
C LEU A 94 8.05 -0.60 2.79
N SER A 95 8.79 0.35 3.36
CA SER A 95 10.17 0.12 3.81
C SER A 95 10.26 -0.98 4.86
N LEU A 96 9.33 -0.99 5.80
CA LEU A 96 9.28 -2.02 6.84
C LEU A 96 8.96 -3.41 6.26
N LEU A 97 8.05 -3.47 5.30
CA LEU A 97 7.71 -4.73 4.63
C LEU A 97 8.91 -5.28 3.83
N ARG A 98 9.63 -4.40 3.15
CA ARG A 98 10.85 -4.78 2.43
C ARG A 98 11.95 -5.28 3.37
N GLU A 99 12.09 -4.63 4.52
CA GLU A 99 13.03 -5.06 5.55
C GLU A 99 12.69 -6.46 6.07
N SER A 100 11.43 -6.71 6.40
CA SER A 100 10.98 -8.02 6.86
C SER A 100 11.19 -9.09 5.81
N LYS A 101 10.87 -8.80 4.56
CA LYS A 101 11.10 -9.72 3.45
C LYS A 101 12.58 -10.01 3.25
N GLY A 102 13.43 -9.00 3.36
CA GLY A 102 14.87 -9.14 3.24
C GLY A 102 15.45 -10.05 4.33
N LYS A 103 15.00 -9.90 5.57
CA LYS A 103 15.41 -10.76 6.68
C LYS A 103 14.95 -12.20 6.49
N ASN A 104 13.78 -12.40 5.93
CA ASN A 104 13.24 -13.73 5.66
C ASN A 104 14.05 -14.46 4.58
N GLY A 105 14.53 -13.74 3.57
CA GLY A 105 15.36 -14.29 2.49
C GLY A 105 14.61 -15.05 1.42
N ASP A 106 13.33 -15.34 1.59
CA ASP A 106 12.52 -16.03 0.59
C ASP A 106 11.94 -15.04 -0.42
N LYS A 107 12.51 -15.02 -1.61
CA LYS A 107 12.11 -14.10 -2.68
C LYS A 107 10.70 -14.38 -3.22
N ASN A 108 10.17 -15.56 -2.97
CA ASN A 108 8.84 -15.94 -3.43
C ASN A 108 7.72 -15.39 -2.55
N LYS A 109 8.04 -14.95 -1.34
CA LYS A 109 7.06 -14.33 -0.46
C LYS A 109 6.64 -12.97 -0.99
N LYS A 110 5.35 -12.67 -0.89
CA LYS A 110 4.81 -11.36 -1.27
C LYS A 110 4.92 -10.38 -0.09
N LEU A 111 5.06 -9.10 -0.38
CA LEU A 111 5.16 -8.08 0.66
C LEU A 111 3.99 -8.15 1.65
N PHE A 112 2.77 -8.32 1.15
CA PHE A 112 1.58 -8.36 2.00
C PHE A 112 1.57 -9.55 2.97
N GLN A 113 2.37 -10.59 2.73
CA GLN A 113 2.46 -11.72 3.66
C GLN A 113 3.12 -11.32 4.99
N PHE A 114 3.83 -10.20 5.03
CA PHE A 114 4.44 -9.67 6.24
C PHE A 114 3.53 -8.67 6.99
N LEU A 115 2.34 -8.39 6.49
CA LEU A 115 1.35 -7.60 7.22
C LEU A 115 0.66 -8.50 8.26
N ASN A 116 0.48 -7.94 9.46
CA ASN A 116 -0.34 -8.61 10.46
C ASN A 116 -1.83 -8.46 10.12
N GLU A 117 -2.72 -8.89 11.00
CA GLU A 117 -4.15 -8.82 10.77
C GLU A 117 -4.63 -7.38 10.54
N ILE A 118 -4.15 -6.44 11.33
CA ILE A 118 -4.51 -5.02 11.21
C ILE A 118 -4.02 -4.44 9.89
N GLY A 119 -2.76 -4.72 9.56
CA GLY A 119 -2.16 -4.29 8.29
C GLY A 119 -2.85 -4.88 7.07
N THR A 120 -3.27 -6.13 7.15
CA THR A 120 -4.02 -6.79 6.08
C THR A 120 -5.38 -6.14 5.87
N ARG A 121 -6.08 -5.78 6.94
CA ARG A 121 -7.35 -5.04 6.83
C ARG A 121 -7.14 -3.69 6.16
N ALA A 122 -6.07 -2.98 6.52
CA ALA A 122 -5.73 -1.71 5.88
C ALA A 122 -5.47 -1.91 4.38
N LEU A 123 -4.75 -2.96 4.01
CA LEU A 123 -4.51 -3.29 2.62
C LEU A 123 -5.81 -3.55 1.85
N ARG A 124 -6.71 -4.34 2.40
CA ARG A 124 -7.99 -4.65 1.75
C ARG A 124 -8.84 -3.41 1.53
N MET A 125 -8.90 -2.52 2.52
CA MET A 125 -9.62 -1.25 2.37
C MET A 125 -8.97 -0.38 1.30
N HIS A 126 -7.66 -0.30 1.27
CA HIS A 126 -6.93 0.48 0.28
C HIS A 126 -7.14 -0.08 -1.13
N LEU A 127 -7.06 -1.38 -1.30
CA LEU A 127 -7.32 -2.04 -2.59
C LEU A 127 -8.73 -1.73 -3.11
N GLY A 128 -9.72 -1.76 -2.22
CA GLY A 128 -11.09 -1.40 -2.59
C GLY A 128 -11.23 0.03 -3.07
N ARG A 129 -10.55 0.97 -2.41
CA ARG A 129 -10.55 2.38 -2.82
C ARG A 129 -9.88 2.59 -4.17
N VAL A 130 -8.74 1.96 -4.38
CA VAL A 130 -8.01 2.09 -5.64
C VAL A 130 -8.79 1.44 -6.79
N LEU A 131 -9.38 0.29 -6.54
CA LEU A 131 -10.23 -0.39 -7.53
C LEU A 131 -11.40 0.50 -7.95
N GLU A 132 -12.08 1.12 -6.99
CA GLU A 132 -13.19 2.04 -7.28
C GLU A 132 -12.73 3.24 -8.12
N MET A 133 -11.57 3.81 -7.78
CA MET A 133 -11.00 4.90 -8.58
C MET A 133 -10.69 4.44 -10.00
N ALA A 134 -10.14 3.25 -10.16
CA ALA A 134 -9.83 2.69 -11.47
C ALA A 134 -11.11 2.43 -12.28
N GLU A 135 -12.10 1.80 -11.68
CA GLU A 135 -13.37 1.49 -12.35
C GLU A 135 -14.11 2.76 -12.82
N SER A 136 -14.05 3.82 -12.02
CA SER A 136 -14.72 5.09 -12.31
C SER A 136 -13.91 6.02 -13.22
N SER A 137 -12.73 5.62 -13.68
CA SER A 137 -11.89 6.42 -14.56
C SER A 137 -11.96 5.94 -15.99
N SER A 138 -12.05 6.89 -16.93
CA SER A 138 -12.12 6.59 -18.35
C SER A 138 -10.76 6.36 -18.99
N ASN A 139 -9.71 6.94 -18.42
CA ASN A 139 -8.36 6.90 -18.98
C ASN A 139 -7.30 7.07 -17.88
N GLN A 140 -6.04 6.96 -18.30
CA GLN A 140 -4.89 7.06 -17.41
C GLN A 140 -4.84 8.40 -16.68
N ILE A 141 -5.05 9.50 -17.38
CA ILE A 141 -4.94 10.85 -16.79
C ILE A 141 -5.96 11.02 -15.68
N GLU A 142 -7.20 10.62 -15.92
CA GLU A 142 -8.28 10.71 -14.94
C GLU A 142 -7.96 9.86 -13.71
N TYR A 143 -7.51 8.63 -13.92
CA TYR A 143 -7.15 7.72 -12.83
C TYR A 143 -6.00 8.27 -11.99
N GLU A 144 -4.92 8.67 -12.63
CA GLU A 144 -3.74 9.20 -11.93
C GLU A 144 -4.06 10.48 -11.17
N ASN A 145 -4.93 11.34 -11.70
CA ASN A 145 -5.38 12.53 -10.98
C ASN A 145 -6.16 12.17 -9.72
N LYS A 146 -6.98 11.13 -9.77
CA LYS A 146 -7.71 10.65 -8.58
C LYS A 146 -6.75 10.10 -7.52
N ILE A 147 -5.76 9.33 -7.94
CA ILE A 147 -4.72 8.79 -7.05
C ILE A 147 -3.93 9.93 -6.41
N GLU A 148 -3.47 10.89 -7.20
CA GLU A 148 -2.70 12.04 -6.71
C GLU A 148 -3.52 12.87 -5.72
N LYS A 149 -4.77 13.16 -6.05
CA LYS A 149 -5.65 13.93 -5.19
C LYS A 149 -5.88 13.24 -3.84
N ARG A 150 -5.98 11.92 -3.85
CA ARG A 150 -6.27 11.15 -2.63
C ARG A 150 -5.02 10.88 -1.80
N PHE A 151 -3.90 10.54 -2.44
CA PHE A 151 -2.71 10.01 -1.78
C PHE A 151 -1.47 10.89 -1.95
N GLY A 152 -1.53 11.97 -2.71
CA GLY A 152 -0.40 12.81 -3.03
C GLY A 152 0.33 12.37 -4.30
N ASP A 153 1.44 13.02 -4.60
CA ASP A 153 2.15 12.87 -5.87
C ASP A 153 3.00 11.60 -5.92
N GLN A 154 2.33 10.47 -6.15
CA GLN A 154 2.98 9.17 -6.22
C GLN A 154 3.73 8.93 -7.54
N HIS A 155 3.45 9.75 -8.55
CA HIS A 155 4.02 9.56 -9.89
C HIS A 155 5.47 10.04 -9.99
N ARG A 156 5.92 10.79 -9.01
CA ARG A 156 7.30 11.26 -8.93
C ARG A 156 8.24 10.33 -8.18
N LEU A 157 7.74 9.19 -7.73
CA LEU A 157 8.58 8.24 -7.04
C LEU A 157 9.62 7.65 -8.01
N PRO A 158 10.90 7.59 -7.61
CA PRO A 158 11.92 6.95 -8.43
C PRO A 158 11.61 5.48 -8.68
N LEU A 159 11.86 5.04 -9.91
CA LEU A 159 11.60 3.64 -10.29
C LEU A 159 12.55 2.65 -9.60
N ASP A 160 13.74 3.11 -9.26
CA ASP A 160 14.73 2.29 -8.58
C ASP A 160 14.35 1.99 -7.11
N GLU A 161 13.41 2.71 -6.56
CA GLU A 161 12.85 2.40 -5.24
C GLU A 161 11.84 1.24 -5.30
N THR A 162 11.48 0.83 -6.47
CA THR A 162 10.58 -0.30 -6.65
C THR A 162 11.34 -1.62 -6.67
#